data_3692766b9d641e52fb1ca701f1902c15
#
_entry.id   3692766b9d641e52fb1ca701f1902c15
#
_cell.length_a   1.000
_cell.length_b   1.000
_cell.length_c   1.000
_cell.angle_alpha   90.00
_cell.angle_beta   90.00
_cell.angle_gamma   90.00
#
_symmetry.space_group_name_H-M   'P 1'
#
loop_
_entity.id
_entity.type
_entity.pdbx_description
1 polymer ?
#
loop_
_entity_poly.entity_id
_entity_poly.type
_entity_poly.pdbx_seq_one_letter_code
_entity_poly.pdbx_strand_id
1 'polypeptide(L)'
;MNQAISPNAHIDSQSSIMAAMDIWEIYLLDQGRSQYTVKSFRGDLRLLSKYLPADKTVGNITTTDLTHFIEWLESGRGKNIPCSPKSLARRITTLKSFFRWLAEHGRIGFDPADAILQHSVISPLPEILTISEVDRVTGTAQKIAESENPDQRPLALLKLVLETGIKKSECLNLKLAHVFNEETGSYIFVRYPDQKDRN
;
A
#
# COMPACT_ATOMS: atom_id res chain seq x y z
N MET A 1 17.19 -17.48 -0.76
CA MET A 1 18.19 -17.27 0.31
C MET A 1 17.99 -15.86 0.84
N ASN A 2 17.31 -15.71 1.99
CA ASN A 2 17.22 -14.44 2.70
C ASN A 2 18.54 -14.25 3.43
N GLN A 3 19.41 -13.37 2.94
CA GLN A 3 20.52 -12.88 3.77
C GLN A 3 19.90 -12.04 4.89
N ALA A 4 20.06 -12.50 6.12
CA ALA A 4 19.72 -11.72 7.31
C ALA A 4 20.51 -10.42 7.26
N ILE A 5 19.81 -9.28 7.19
CA ILE A 5 20.43 -7.96 7.23
C ILE A 5 21.08 -7.84 8.61
N SER A 6 22.39 -7.64 8.62
CA SER A 6 23.16 -7.46 9.86
C SER A 6 22.61 -6.23 10.60
N PRO A 7 22.28 -6.29 11.90
CA PRO A 7 21.75 -5.14 12.66
C PRO A 7 22.67 -3.92 12.68
N ASN A 8 23.90 -4.04 12.19
CA ASN A 8 24.94 -3.00 12.10
C ASN A 8 25.16 -2.49 10.67
N ALA A 9 24.25 -2.66 9.73
CA ALA A 9 24.41 -2.08 8.40
C ALA A 9 24.39 -0.54 8.51
N HIS A 10 25.57 0.06 8.48
CA HIS A 10 25.72 1.51 8.48
C HIS A 10 25.44 2.02 7.08
N ILE A 11 24.39 2.86 6.93
CA ILE A 11 24.13 3.60 5.70
C ILE A 11 24.72 5.00 5.80
N ASP A 12 25.27 5.46 4.67
CA ASP A 12 25.82 6.79 4.48
C ASP A 12 25.46 7.34 3.08
N SER A 13 26.01 8.48 2.73
CA SER A 13 25.75 9.13 1.44
C SER A 13 26.23 8.31 0.22
N GLN A 14 27.13 7.34 0.39
CA GLN A 14 27.66 6.48 -0.68
C GLN A 14 26.86 5.18 -0.82
N SER A 15 25.89 4.95 0.03
CA SER A 15 25.05 3.75 0.00
C SER A 15 24.10 3.77 -1.19
N SER A 16 23.78 2.58 -1.72
CA SER A 16 22.75 2.44 -2.76
C SER A 16 21.34 2.69 -2.21
N ILE A 17 20.40 3.06 -3.08
CA ILE A 17 18.98 3.19 -2.71
C ILE A 17 18.44 1.88 -2.10
N MET A 18 18.87 0.73 -2.63
CA MET A 18 18.42 -0.57 -2.16
C MET A 18 18.87 -0.86 -0.75
N ALA A 19 20.14 -0.60 -0.43
CA ALA A 19 20.68 -0.78 0.91
C ALA A 19 19.98 0.16 1.91
N ALA A 20 19.81 1.43 1.55
CA ALA A 20 19.12 2.40 2.39
C ALA A 20 17.62 2.04 2.59
N MET A 21 16.97 1.52 1.56
CA MET A 21 15.57 1.06 1.64
C MET A 21 15.41 -0.10 2.61
N ASP A 22 16.34 -1.04 2.66
CA ASP A 22 16.25 -2.21 3.55
C ASP A 22 16.33 -1.78 5.03
N ILE A 23 17.15 -0.79 5.36
CA ILE A 23 17.22 -0.22 6.71
C ILE A 23 15.97 0.64 7.02
N TRP A 24 15.50 1.41 6.04
CA TRP A 24 14.28 2.20 6.21
C TRP A 24 13.04 1.33 6.43
N GLU A 25 12.97 0.15 5.83
CA GLU A 25 11.91 -0.83 6.08
C GLU A 25 11.84 -1.22 7.56
N ILE A 26 13.00 -1.56 8.15
CA ILE A 26 13.09 -1.91 9.58
C ILE A 26 12.58 -0.72 10.42
N TYR A 27 13.07 0.48 10.13
CA TYR A 27 12.64 1.70 10.81
C TYR A 27 11.10 1.90 10.72
N LEU A 28 10.51 1.74 9.53
CA LEU A 28 9.07 1.91 9.36
C LEU A 28 8.25 0.88 10.15
N LEU A 29 8.72 -0.36 10.22
CA LEU A 29 8.07 -1.41 11.00
C LEU A 29 8.15 -1.11 12.50
N ASP A 30 9.30 -0.64 12.98
CA ASP A 30 9.50 -0.21 14.38
C ASP A 30 8.60 1.00 14.74
N GLN A 31 8.34 1.88 13.77
CA GLN A 31 7.38 2.97 13.91
C GLN A 31 5.91 2.51 13.83
N GLY A 32 5.64 1.21 13.75
CA GLY A 32 4.30 0.65 13.70
C GLY A 32 3.57 0.84 12.36
N ARG A 33 4.30 1.09 11.25
CA ARG A 33 3.69 1.15 9.92
C ARG A 33 3.24 -0.24 9.48
N SER A 34 2.06 -0.29 8.84
CA SER A 34 1.55 -1.57 8.36
C SER A 34 2.45 -2.19 7.31
N GLN A 35 2.55 -3.53 7.29
CA GLN A 35 3.32 -4.27 6.27
C GLN A 35 2.89 -3.92 4.83
N TYR A 36 1.61 -3.62 4.60
CA TYR A 36 1.11 -3.17 3.29
C TYR A 36 1.65 -1.81 2.89
N THR A 37 1.74 -0.86 3.83
CA THR A 37 2.36 0.45 3.60
C THR A 37 3.84 0.29 3.26
N VAL A 38 4.57 -0.47 4.05
CA VAL A 38 5.99 -0.74 3.85
C VAL A 38 6.24 -1.41 2.50
N LYS A 39 5.46 -2.43 2.14
CA LYS A 39 5.54 -3.10 0.82
C LYS A 39 5.29 -2.13 -0.34
N SER A 40 4.34 -1.22 -0.20
CA SER A 40 4.05 -0.20 -1.21
C SER A 40 5.20 0.77 -1.37
N PHE A 41 5.76 1.26 -0.27
CA PHE A 41 6.89 2.18 -0.25
C PHE A 41 8.15 1.53 -0.85
N ARG A 42 8.43 0.27 -0.50
CA ARG A 42 9.50 -0.49 -1.15
C ARG A 42 9.32 -0.61 -2.66
N GLY A 43 8.11 -0.85 -3.12
CA GLY A 43 7.78 -0.92 -4.54
C GLY A 43 8.08 0.39 -5.27
N ASP A 44 7.80 1.52 -4.64
CA ASP A 44 8.06 2.84 -5.20
C ASP A 44 9.56 3.15 -5.28
N LEU A 45 10.33 2.85 -4.21
CA LEU A 45 11.79 3.05 -4.21
C LEU A 45 12.52 2.10 -5.16
N ARG A 46 12.05 0.86 -5.33
CA ARG A 46 12.56 -0.05 -6.36
C ARG A 46 12.33 0.51 -7.76
N LEU A 47 11.22 1.20 -7.98
CA LEU A 47 10.95 1.84 -9.27
C LEU A 47 11.90 3.02 -9.52
N LEU A 48 12.17 3.84 -8.50
CA LEU A 48 13.17 4.89 -8.55
C LEU A 48 14.56 4.33 -8.83
N SER A 49 14.98 3.28 -8.11
CA SER A 49 16.27 2.62 -8.30
C SER A 49 16.47 2.03 -9.71
N LYS A 50 15.38 1.60 -10.37
CA LYS A 50 15.42 1.13 -11.75
C LYS A 50 15.46 2.24 -12.79
N TYR A 51 14.98 3.42 -12.43
CA TYR A 51 14.99 4.60 -13.29
C TYR A 51 16.34 5.29 -13.29
N LEU A 52 16.97 5.40 -12.13
CA LEU A 52 18.26 6.05 -11.95
C LEU A 52 19.42 5.14 -12.43
N PRO A 53 20.57 5.71 -12.82
CA PRO A 53 21.79 4.95 -13.08
C PRO A 53 22.13 4.00 -11.91
N ALA A 54 22.66 2.81 -12.23
CA ALA A 54 22.91 1.75 -11.25
C ALA A 54 23.96 2.13 -10.18
N ASP A 55 24.86 3.03 -10.50
CA ASP A 55 25.92 3.55 -9.64
C ASP A 55 25.49 4.77 -8.82
N LYS A 56 24.26 5.26 -8.99
CA LYS A 56 23.75 6.43 -8.27
C LYS A 56 23.56 6.11 -6.78
N THR A 57 24.29 6.82 -5.93
CA THR A 57 24.19 6.69 -4.45
C THR A 57 23.15 7.64 -3.88
N VAL A 58 22.64 7.36 -2.68
CA VAL A 58 21.60 8.20 -2.05
C VAL A 58 22.04 9.65 -1.83
N GLY A 59 23.34 9.88 -1.58
CA GLY A 59 23.89 11.23 -1.40
C GLY A 59 24.07 12.02 -2.70
N ASN A 60 24.05 11.35 -3.84
CA ASN A 60 24.20 11.95 -5.17
C ASN A 60 22.88 12.16 -5.91
N ILE A 61 21.74 11.77 -5.30
CA ILE A 61 20.43 12.03 -5.86
C ILE A 61 20.06 13.48 -5.63
N THR A 62 19.68 14.16 -6.71
CA THR A 62 19.31 15.57 -6.69
C THR A 62 17.80 15.76 -6.83
N THR A 63 17.32 16.98 -6.52
CA THR A 63 15.92 17.36 -6.79
C THR A 63 15.57 17.22 -8.26
N THR A 64 16.51 17.54 -9.17
CA THR A 64 16.34 17.39 -10.62
C THR A 64 16.13 15.90 -11.00
N ASP A 65 16.89 14.98 -10.44
CA ASP A 65 16.71 13.55 -10.69
C ASP A 65 15.30 13.08 -10.29
N LEU A 66 14.80 13.55 -9.15
CA LEU A 66 13.47 13.21 -8.66
C LEU A 66 12.36 13.86 -9.49
N THR A 67 12.56 15.09 -9.95
CA THR A 67 11.61 15.79 -10.84
C THR A 67 11.50 15.05 -12.17
N HIS A 68 12.61 14.71 -12.81
CA HIS A 68 12.60 13.93 -14.06
C HIS A 68 11.98 12.53 -13.86
N PHE A 69 12.19 11.91 -12.71
CA PHE A 69 11.52 10.64 -12.40
C PHE A 69 9.99 10.80 -12.32
N ILE A 70 9.50 11.90 -11.71
CA ILE A 70 8.06 12.20 -11.63
C ILE A 70 7.50 12.45 -13.03
N GLU A 71 8.14 13.26 -13.84
CA GLU A 71 7.76 13.53 -15.24
C GLU A 71 7.72 12.23 -16.07
N TRP A 72 8.71 11.35 -15.86
CA TRP A 72 8.73 10.04 -16.50
C TRP A 72 7.54 9.15 -16.07
N LEU A 73 7.11 9.23 -14.83
CA LEU A 73 5.92 8.52 -14.35
C LEU A 73 4.64 9.08 -15.00
N GLU A 74 4.55 10.39 -15.16
CA GLU A 74 3.42 11.08 -15.77
C GLU A 74 3.34 10.81 -17.27
N SER A 75 4.47 10.77 -17.99
CA SER A 75 4.54 10.47 -19.40
C SER A 75 4.29 9.01 -19.79
N GLY A 76 4.09 8.12 -18.78
CA GLY A 76 3.74 6.73 -19.03
C GLY A 76 4.92 5.76 -19.04
N ARG A 77 6.06 6.13 -18.48
CA ARG A 77 7.21 5.23 -18.29
C ARG A 77 7.73 4.61 -19.58
N GLY A 78 7.68 5.35 -20.68
CA GLY A 78 8.03 4.85 -22.01
C GLY A 78 7.07 3.81 -22.61
N LYS A 79 5.93 3.54 -21.96
CA LYS A 79 4.91 2.56 -22.39
C LYS A 79 3.55 3.19 -22.71
N ASN A 80 3.47 4.51 -22.79
CA ASN A 80 2.23 5.28 -22.99
C ASN A 80 1.09 4.94 -21.99
N ILE A 81 1.45 4.48 -20.78
CA ILE A 81 0.51 4.21 -19.70
C ILE A 81 0.85 5.15 -18.54
N PRO A 82 0.24 6.33 -18.47
CA PRO A 82 0.49 7.30 -17.41
C PRO A 82 0.19 6.73 -16.02
N CYS A 83 0.93 7.20 -15.02
CA CYS A 83 0.64 6.90 -13.65
C CYS A 83 -0.69 7.58 -13.25
N SER A 84 -1.60 6.85 -12.61
CA SER A 84 -2.81 7.50 -12.09
C SER A 84 -2.44 8.58 -11.05
N PRO A 85 -3.20 9.69 -10.97
CA PRO A 85 -2.91 10.78 -10.04
C PRO A 85 -2.76 10.30 -8.59
N LYS A 86 -3.61 9.37 -8.15
CA LYS A 86 -3.54 8.79 -6.80
C LYS A 86 -2.25 7.99 -6.57
N SER A 87 -1.81 7.24 -7.58
CA SER A 87 -0.55 6.48 -7.50
C SER A 87 0.67 7.40 -7.52
N LEU A 88 0.61 8.49 -8.29
CA LEU A 88 1.66 9.51 -8.34
C LEU A 88 1.80 10.21 -6.98
N ALA A 89 0.70 10.70 -6.41
CA ALA A 89 0.70 11.36 -5.10
C ALA A 89 1.28 10.43 -4.01
N ARG A 90 0.92 9.14 -4.01
CA ARG A 90 1.50 8.16 -3.08
C ARG A 90 3.01 8.03 -3.27
N ARG A 91 3.49 7.95 -4.52
CA ARG A 91 4.93 7.85 -4.82
C ARG A 91 5.69 9.09 -4.35
N ILE A 92 5.16 10.29 -4.59
CA ILE A 92 5.73 11.53 -4.06
C ILE A 92 5.81 11.48 -2.52
N THR A 93 4.75 11.01 -1.85
CA THR A 93 4.77 10.80 -0.39
C THR A 93 5.89 9.84 0.03
N THR A 94 6.10 8.75 -0.71
CA THR A 94 7.18 7.80 -0.45
C THR A 94 8.55 8.48 -0.57
N LEU A 95 8.80 9.22 -1.65
CA LEU A 95 10.06 9.95 -1.87
C LEU A 95 10.32 10.93 -0.73
N LYS A 96 9.34 11.79 -0.42
CA LYS A 96 9.47 12.78 0.67
C LYS A 96 9.73 12.12 2.01
N SER A 97 9.04 11.03 2.33
CA SER A 97 9.26 10.32 3.61
C SER A 97 10.62 9.67 3.68
N PHE A 98 11.11 9.09 2.59
CA PHE A 98 12.40 8.39 2.55
C PHE A 98 13.57 9.37 2.64
N PHE A 99 13.60 10.40 1.79
CA PHE A 99 14.72 11.33 1.77
C PHE A 99 14.76 12.22 3.01
N ARG A 100 13.60 12.61 3.54
CA ARG A 100 13.51 13.28 4.85
C ARG A 100 14.11 12.41 5.95
N TRP A 101 13.76 11.12 6.02
CA TRP A 101 14.35 10.21 6.99
C TRP A 101 15.86 10.11 6.85
N LEU A 102 16.41 10.04 5.63
CA LEU A 102 17.85 10.03 5.40
C LEU A 102 18.53 11.32 5.91
N ALA A 103 17.94 12.47 5.63
CA ALA A 103 18.47 13.77 6.06
C ALA A 103 18.39 13.96 7.58
N GLU A 104 17.25 13.66 8.20
CA GLU A 104 17.05 13.75 9.66
C GLU A 104 18.00 12.86 10.46
N HIS A 105 18.42 11.72 9.89
CA HIS A 105 19.38 10.81 10.50
C HIS A 105 20.83 11.04 10.05
N GLY A 106 21.11 12.18 9.38
CA GLY A 106 22.45 12.58 8.97
C GLY A 106 23.10 11.64 7.93
N ARG A 107 22.30 10.88 7.18
CA ARG A 107 22.78 9.96 6.13
C ARG A 107 23.09 10.67 4.83
N ILE A 108 22.43 11.79 4.58
CA ILE A 108 22.65 12.70 3.46
C ILE A 108 22.68 14.15 3.98
N GLY A 109 23.37 15.05 3.26
CA GLY A 109 23.57 16.43 3.70
C GLY A 109 22.36 17.34 3.52
N PHE A 110 21.41 16.99 2.63
CA PHE A 110 20.16 17.72 2.38
C PHE A 110 19.08 16.78 1.88
N ASP A 111 17.81 17.18 2.00
CA ASP A 111 16.67 16.44 1.49
C ASP A 111 16.35 16.85 0.04
N PRO A 112 16.67 16.02 -0.99
CA PRO A 112 16.39 16.37 -2.37
C PRO A 112 14.89 16.36 -2.72
N ALA A 113 14.04 15.80 -1.86
CA ALA A 113 12.61 15.73 -2.06
C ALA A 113 11.85 16.90 -1.39
N ASP A 114 12.51 17.75 -0.63
CA ASP A 114 11.86 18.85 0.11
C ASP A 114 11.14 19.81 -0.83
N ALA A 115 11.80 20.24 -1.92
CA ALA A 115 11.25 21.17 -2.91
C ALA A 115 10.19 20.55 -3.85
N ILE A 116 9.96 19.23 -3.79
CA ILE A 116 8.96 18.58 -4.64
C ILE A 116 7.55 18.95 -4.16
N LEU A 117 6.77 19.52 -5.06
CA LEU A 117 5.38 19.86 -4.78
C LEU A 117 4.51 18.59 -4.74
N GLN A 118 3.73 18.47 -3.69
CA GLN A 118 2.73 17.41 -3.59
C GLN A 118 1.38 17.99 -3.98
N HIS A 119 0.89 17.61 -5.16
CA HIS A 119 -0.44 18.00 -5.59
C HIS A 119 -1.50 17.23 -4.81
N SER A 120 -2.49 17.96 -4.30
CA SER A 120 -3.68 17.32 -3.74
C SER A 120 -4.45 16.62 -4.85
N VAL A 121 -4.72 15.35 -4.68
CA VAL A 121 -5.52 14.58 -5.65
C VAL A 121 -6.96 14.60 -5.20
N ILE A 122 -7.82 15.23 -5.99
CA ILE A 122 -9.26 15.06 -5.84
C ILE A 122 -9.57 13.65 -6.35
N SER A 123 -9.85 12.73 -5.42
CA SER A 123 -10.32 11.41 -5.81
C SER A 123 -11.73 11.55 -6.39
N PRO A 124 -12.01 11.00 -7.57
CA PRO A 124 -13.38 10.93 -8.05
C PRO A 124 -14.24 10.16 -7.04
N LEU A 125 -15.52 10.48 -6.99
CA LEU A 125 -16.47 9.72 -6.18
C LEU A 125 -16.38 8.24 -6.56
N PRO A 126 -16.42 7.32 -5.58
CA PRO A 126 -16.43 5.89 -5.88
C PRO A 126 -17.65 5.54 -6.70
N GLU A 127 -17.48 4.70 -7.70
CA GLU A 127 -18.61 4.06 -8.38
C GLU A 127 -19.30 3.13 -7.40
N ILE A 128 -20.59 3.29 -7.25
CA ILE A 128 -21.45 2.45 -6.41
C ILE A 128 -22.36 1.62 -7.30
N LEU A 129 -22.60 0.37 -6.91
CA LEU A 129 -23.54 -0.47 -7.61
C LEU A 129 -24.97 0.08 -7.47
N THR A 130 -25.69 0.09 -8.55
CA THR A 130 -27.15 0.36 -8.54
C THR A 130 -27.89 -0.82 -7.89
N ILE A 131 -29.10 -0.59 -7.44
CA ILE A 131 -29.96 -1.65 -6.87
C ILE A 131 -30.08 -2.83 -7.84
N SER A 132 -30.33 -2.55 -9.14
CA SER A 132 -30.45 -3.60 -10.16
C SER A 132 -29.15 -4.39 -10.38
N GLU A 133 -27.99 -3.79 -10.19
CA GLU A 133 -26.71 -4.49 -10.26
C GLU A 133 -26.48 -5.36 -9.04
N VAL A 134 -26.85 -4.88 -7.84
CA VAL A 134 -26.82 -5.67 -6.61
C VAL A 134 -27.73 -6.90 -6.76
N ASP A 135 -28.95 -6.72 -7.27
CA ASP A 135 -29.89 -7.82 -7.48
C ASP A 135 -29.35 -8.85 -8.48
N ARG A 136 -28.75 -8.41 -9.60
CA ARG A 136 -28.16 -9.30 -10.59
C ARG A 136 -26.99 -10.11 -10.02
N VAL A 137 -26.09 -9.46 -9.27
CA VAL A 137 -24.94 -10.14 -8.68
C VAL A 137 -25.39 -11.13 -7.61
N THR A 138 -26.34 -10.74 -6.77
CA THR A 138 -26.91 -11.61 -5.72
C THR A 138 -27.66 -12.80 -6.34
N GLY A 139 -28.47 -12.55 -7.37
CA GLY A 139 -29.19 -13.62 -8.09
C GLY A 139 -28.24 -14.61 -8.79
N THR A 140 -27.10 -14.13 -9.31
CA THR A 140 -26.07 -15.01 -9.87
C THR A 140 -25.42 -15.88 -8.79
N ALA A 141 -25.06 -15.29 -7.65
CA ALA A 141 -24.50 -16.02 -6.52
C ALA A 141 -25.49 -17.06 -5.95
N GLN A 142 -26.79 -16.73 -5.92
CA GLN A 142 -27.85 -17.65 -5.52
C GLN A 142 -27.94 -18.86 -6.46
N LYS A 143 -27.92 -18.64 -7.78
CA LYS A 143 -27.94 -19.72 -8.78
C LYS A 143 -26.74 -20.68 -8.63
N ILE A 144 -25.56 -20.15 -8.29
CA ILE A 144 -24.37 -20.96 -8.01
C ILE A 144 -24.60 -21.80 -6.75
N ALA A 145 -25.16 -21.20 -5.71
CA ALA A 145 -25.45 -21.88 -4.44
C ALA A 145 -26.50 -22.99 -4.56
N GLU A 146 -27.37 -22.92 -5.59
CA GLU A 146 -28.47 -23.86 -5.86
C GLU A 146 -28.20 -24.78 -7.05
N SER A 147 -26.99 -24.72 -7.66
CA SER A 147 -26.63 -25.52 -8.83
C SER A 147 -26.39 -27.01 -8.49
N GLU A 148 -26.21 -27.85 -9.50
CA GLU A 148 -25.88 -29.28 -9.33
C GLU A 148 -24.59 -29.49 -8.51
N ASN A 149 -23.64 -28.55 -8.60
CA ASN A 149 -22.42 -28.52 -7.76
C ASN A 149 -22.48 -27.25 -6.89
N PRO A 150 -23.23 -27.26 -5.77
CA PRO A 150 -23.53 -26.06 -5.02
C PRO A 150 -22.29 -25.49 -4.30
N ASP A 151 -22.05 -24.18 -4.48
CA ASP A 151 -21.04 -23.44 -3.73
C ASP A 151 -21.68 -22.25 -3.02
N GLN A 152 -21.78 -22.33 -1.70
CA GLN A 152 -22.36 -21.30 -0.86
C GLN A 152 -21.43 -20.10 -0.61
N ARG A 153 -20.12 -20.23 -0.89
CA ARG A 153 -19.11 -19.23 -0.54
C ARG A 153 -19.33 -17.88 -1.24
N PRO A 154 -19.62 -17.81 -2.57
CA PRO A 154 -19.87 -16.54 -3.24
C PRO A 154 -21.08 -15.80 -2.65
N LEU A 155 -22.16 -16.51 -2.36
CA LEU A 155 -23.38 -15.92 -1.79
C LEU A 155 -23.15 -15.41 -0.37
N ALA A 156 -22.50 -16.21 0.49
CA ALA A 156 -22.19 -15.85 1.85
C ALA A 156 -21.24 -14.61 1.91
N LEU A 157 -20.21 -14.59 1.06
CA LEU A 157 -19.28 -13.47 0.97
C LEU A 157 -19.98 -12.20 0.50
N LEU A 158 -20.80 -12.30 -0.54
CA LEU A 158 -21.52 -11.15 -1.10
C LEU A 158 -22.48 -10.54 -0.07
N LYS A 159 -23.30 -11.38 0.57
CA LYS A 159 -24.22 -10.94 1.64
C LYS A 159 -23.45 -10.29 2.78
N LEU A 160 -22.36 -10.92 3.26
CA LEU A 160 -21.52 -10.38 4.31
C LEU A 160 -21.03 -8.97 3.98
N VAL A 161 -20.50 -8.76 2.77
CA VAL A 161 -19.97 -7.44 2.36
C VAL A 161 -21.11 -6.42 2.21
N LEU A 162 -22.24 -6.79 1.59
CA LEU A 162 -23.36 -5.87 1.36
C LEU A 162 -24.06 -5.46 2.66
N GLU A 163 -24.25 -6.39 3.60
CA GLU A 163 -24.98 -6.13 4.83
C GLU A 163 -24.14 -5.44 5.90
N THR A 164 -22.82 -5.72 5.94
CA THR A 164 -21.94 -5.22 7.02
C THR A 164 -20.99 -4.11 6.57
N GLY A 165 -20.72 -3.95 5.29
CA GLY A 165 -19.68 -3.05 4.80
C GLY A 165 -18.26 -3.47 5.20
N ILE A 166 -18.05 -4.73 5.60
CA ILE A 166 -16.76 -5.25 6.04
C ILE A 166 -15.68 -5.06 4.98
N LYS A 167 -14.48 -4.64 5.38
CA LYS A 167 -13.36 -4.46 4.45
C LYS A 167 -12.81 -5.82 4.02
N LYS A 168 -12.25 -5.87 2.80
CA LYS A 168 -11.61 -7.08 2.26
C LYS A 168 -10.61 -7.72 3.25
N SER A 169 -9.75 -6.91 3.88
CA SER A 169 -8.76 -7.41 4.85
C SER A 169 -9.39 -7.97 6.12
N GLU A 170 -10.46 -7.38 6.59
CA GLU A 170 -11.23 -7.83 7.75
C GLU A 170 -11.93 -9.16 7.43
N CYS A 171 -12.58 -9.23 6.28
CA CYS A 171 -13.24 -10.44 5.82
C CYS A 171 -12.26 -11.63 5.67
N LEU A 172 -11.07 -11.39 5.08
CA LEU A 172 -10.05 -12.43 4.91
C LEU A 172 -9.45 -12.94 6.24
N ASN A 173 -9.58 -12.19 7.32
CA ASN A 173 -9.11 -12.57 8.65
C ASN A 173 -10.22 -13.11 9.57
N LEU A 174 -11.47 -13.21 9.07
CA LEU A 174 -12.55 -13.83 9.84
C LEU A 174 -12.29 -15.32 10.08
N LYS A 175 -12.63 -15.75 11.28
CA LYS A 175 -12.63 -17.16 11.70
C LYS A 175 -14.02 -17.52 12.19
N LEU A 176 -14.37 -18.79 12.18
CA LEU A 176 -15.66 -19.25 12.72
C LEU A 176 -15.85 -18.83 14.19
N ALA A 177 -14.77 -18.77 14.98
CA ALA A 177 -14.82 -18.27 16.36
C ALA A 177 -15.14 -16.77 16.48
N HIS A 178 -15.24 -16.03 15.38
CA HIS A 178 -15.65 -14.63 15.35
C HIS A 178 -17.12 -14.43 14.95
N VAL A 179 -17.84 -15.53 14.69
CA VAL A 179 -19.26 -15.52 14.34
C VAL A 179 -20.06 -16.00 15.55
N PHE A 180 -20.96 -15.20 16.00
CA PHE A 180 -21.80 -15.47 17.15
C PHE A 180 -23.25 -15.51 16.70
N ASN A 181 -23.99 -16.51 17.18
CA ASN A 181 -25.40 -16.66 16.94
C ASN A 181 -26.09 -16.76 18.31
N GLU A 182 -26.71 -15.69 18.73
CA GLU A 182 -27.38 -15.56 20.04
C GLU A 182 -28.88 -15.37 19.84
N GLU A 183 -29.67 -15.64 20.88
CA GLU A 183 -31.12 -15.44 20.84
C GLU A 183 -31.54 -14.00 20.52
N THR A 184 -30.68 -13.03 20.89
CA THR A 184 -30.88 -11.59 20.65
C THR A 184 -30.46 -11.13 19.25
N GLY A 185 -29.79 -11.98 18.48
CA GLY A 185 -29.31 -11.71 17.13
C GLY A 185 -27.94 -12.29 16.82
N SER A 186 -27.63 -12.41 15.53
CA SER A 186 -26.32 -12.87 15.06
C SER A 186 -25.40 -11.69 14.84
N TYR A 187 -24.14 -11.80 15.22
CA TYR A 187 -23.14 -10.77 14.97
C TYR A 187 -21.77 -11.35 14.66
N ILE A 188 -20.91 -10.52 14.05
CA ILE A 188 -19.54 -10.86 13.70
C ILE A 188 -18.62 -9.92 14.47
N PHE A 189 -17.65 -10.50 15.17
CA PHE A 189 -16.61 -9.75 15.85
C PHE A 189 -15.39 -9.56 14.95
N VAL A 190 -15.12 -8.31 14.54
CA VAL A 190 -13.94 -7.97 13.73
C VAL A 190 -12.79 -7.61 14.65
N ARG A 191 -11.77 -8.47 14.71
CA ARG A 191 -10.53 -8.18 15.44
C ARG A 191 -9.56 -7.40 14.57
N TYR A 192 -9.02 -6.33 15.13
CA TYR A 192 -7.89 -5.58 14.60
C TYR A 192 -6.63 -6.00 15.35
N PRO A 193 -5.84 -6.96 14.84
CA PRO A 193 -4.74 -7.56 15.62
C PRO A 193 -3.62 -6.58 15.98
N ASP A 194 -3.55 -5.40 15.34
CA ASP A 194 -2.44 -4.47 15.48
C ASP A 194 -2.86 -3.01 15.76
N GLN A 195 -4.03 -2.77 16.32
CA GLN A 195 -4.25 -1.48 16.96
C GLN A 195 -3.50 -1.48 18.31
N LYS A 196 -2.23 -1.07 18.28
CA LYS A 196 -1.62 -0.47 19.46
C LYS A 196 -2.57 0.63 19.89
N ASP A 197 -3.07 0.52 21.12
CA ASP A 197 -3.92 1.54 21.72
C ASP A 197 -3.32 2.91 21.44
N ARG A 198 -4.00 3.67 20.62
CA ARG A 198 -3.71 5.09 20.47
C ARG A 198 -4.36 5.76 21.64
N ASN A 199 -3.59 5.88 22.73
CA ASN A 199 -3.89 6.83 23.78
C ASN A 199 -3.75 8.25 23.23
#